data_3f93c94378a3f40ffb1c4560856db42f
#
_entry.id   3f93c94378a3f40ffb1c4560856db42f
#
_cell.length_a   1.000
_cell.length_b   1.000
_cell.length_c   1.000
_cell.angle_alpha   90.00
_cell.angle_beta   90.00
_cell.angle_gamma   90.00
#
_symmetry.space_group_name_H-M   'P 1'
#
loop_
_entity.id
_entity.type
_entity.pdbx_description
1 polymer ?
#
loop_
_entity_poly.entity_id
_entity_poly.type
_entity_poly.pdbx_seq_one_letter_code
_entity_poly.pdbx_strand_id
1 'polypeptide(L)'
;MDFSLTDEQELLLESVREFCDRYFTEDVIKEMYETHTMPDEIAEAYRDAGFGLMGIPEEYGGIPADHVTLGLMIEELYHSAGCNHILYQNSLDMLDICSFGTPEQIQKCVDAYMETGWPLCSLSISEPGAGSDNRSM
;
A
#
# COMPACT_ATOMS: atom_id res chain seq x y z
N MET A 1 8.43 -23.70 -16.99
CA MET A 1 8.17 -22.38 -16.37
C MET A 1 8.53 -22.56 -14.92
N ASP A 2 9.41 -21.76 -14.40
CA ASP A 2 9.84 -21.79 -13.00
C ASP A 2 8.99 -20.79 -12.22
N PHE A 3 8.39 -21.22 -11.12
CA PHE A 3 7.58 -20.42 -10.22
C PHE A 3 8.24 -20.24 -8.84
N SER A 4 9.53 -20.58 -8.73
CA SER A 4 10.30 -20.35 -7.53
C SER A 4 10.43 -18.84 -7.29
N LEU A 5 10.33 -18.44 -6.03
CA LEU A 5 10.62 -17.07 -5.62
C LEU A 5 12.14 -16.81 -5.70
N THR A 6 12.53 -15.58 -5.90
CA THR A 6 13.91 -15.15 -5.73
C THR A 6 14.22 -14.98 -4.25
N ASP A 7 15.51 -15.02 -3.89
CA ASP A 7 15.95 -14.80 -2.51
C ASP A 7 15.47 -13.42 -1.97
N GLU A 8 15.41 -12.40 -2.85
CA GLU A 8 14.93 -11.07 -2.51
C GLU A 8 13.42 -11.06 -2.23
N GLN A 9 12.63 -11.82 -3.02
CA GLN A 9 11.20 -11.97 -2.79
C GLN A 9 10.92 -12.73 -1.50
N GLU A 10 11.66 -13.81 -1.21
CA GLU A 10 11.53 -14.56 0.05
C GLU A 10 11.81 -13.66 1.26
N LEU A 11 12.89 -12.87 1.21
CA LEU A 11 13.25 -11.94 2.27
C LEU A 11 12.20 -10.83 2.45
N LEU A 12 11.64 -10.32 1.36
CA LEU A 12 10.54 -9.35 1.41
C LEU A 12 9.32 -9.94 2.14
N LEU A 13 8.90 -11.16 1.77
CA LEU A 13 7.74 -11.79 2.40
C LEU A 13 7.99 -12.09 3.88
N GLU A 14 9.20 -12.47 4.27
CA GLU A 14 9.57 -12.62 5.68
C GLU A 14 9.42 -11.29 6.44
N SER A 15 9.91 -10.20 5.85
CA SER A 15 9.79 -8.86 6.44
C SER A 15 8.33 -8.41 6.59
N VAL A 16 7.47 -8.76 5.62
CA VAL A 16 6.03 -8.47 5.70
C VAL A 16 5.36 -9.28 6.81
N ARG A 17 5.72 -10.56 6.99
CA ARG A 17 5.21 -11.40 8.10
C ARG A 17 5.60 -10.82 9.46
N GLU A 18 6.87 -10.47 9.63
CA GLU A 18 7.36 -9.84 10.87
C GLU A 18 6.63 -8.53 11.18
N PHE A 19 6.38 -7.71 10.15
CA PHE A 19 5.59 -6.50 10.29
C PHE A 19 4.16 -6.83 10.76
N CYS A 20 3.49 -7.78 10.13
CA CYS A 20 2.14 -8.16 10.49
C CYS A 20 2.05 -8.74 11.91
N ASP A 21 2.96 -9.63 12.28
CA ASP A 21 3.03 -10.23 13.61
C ASP A 21 3.19 -9.17 14.72
N ARG A 22 3.90 -8.09 14.39
CA ARG A 22 4.15 -7.00 15.33
C ARG A 22 2.98 -6.06 15.50
N TYR A 23 2.31 -5.70 14.41
CA TYR A 23 1.35 -4.60 14.39
C TYR A 23 -0.12 -5.05 14.33
N PHE A 24 -0.41 -6.24 13.83
CA PHE A 24 -1.78 -6.77 13.72
C PHE A 24 -2.05 -7.85 14.79
N THR A 25 -1.92 -7.47 16.05
CA THR A 25 -2.30 -8.36 17.18
C THR A 25 -3.82 -8.48 17.29
N GLU A 26 -4.32 -9.53 17.95
CA GLU A 26 -5.78 -9.72 18.16
C GLU A 26 -6.45 -8.50 18.78
N ASP A 27 -5.80 -7.84 19.75
CA ASP A 27 -6.36 -6.66 20.42
C ASP A 27 -6.44 -5.46 19.47
N VAL A 28 -5.40 -5.22 18.66
CA VAL A 28 -5.37 -4.16 17.66
C VAL A 28 -6.42 -4.41 16.59
N ILE A 29 -6.52 -5.63 16.06
CA ILE A 29 -7.54 -5.99 15.07
C ILE A 29 -8.93 -5.77 15.63
N LYS A 30 -9.20 -6.17 16.86
CA LYS A 30 -10.48 -5.95 17.52
C LYS A 30 -10.80 -4.47 17.65
N GLU A 31 -9.84 -3.66 18.11
CA GLU A 31 -9.99 -2.21 18.22
C GLU A 31 -10.29 -1.58 16.84
N MET A 32 -9.59 -1.97 15.79
CA MET A 32 -9.85 -1.50 14.42
C MET A 32 -11.27 -1.81 13.95
N TYR A 33 -11.80 -3.00 14.26
CA TYR A 33 -13.20 -3.36 13.95
C TYR A 33 -14.22 -2.58 14.77
N GLU A 34 -13.94 -2.31 16.04
CA GLU A 34 -14.84 -1.56 16.93
C GLU A 34 -14.87 -0.06 16.60
N THR A 35 -13.71 0.52 16.28
CA THR A 35 -13.56 1.96 16.03
C THR A 35 -13.70 2.34 14.55
N HIS A 36 -13.62 1.37 13.64
CA HIS A 36 -13.48 1.58 12.19
C HIS A 36 -12.31 2.48 11.81
N THR A 37 -11.24 2.43 12.60
CA THR A 37 -10.04 3.25 12.42
C THR A 37 -8.80 2.39 12.56
N MET A 38 -7.85 2.54 11.65
CA MET A 38 -6.52 1.96 11.79
C MET A 38 -5.61 2.95 12.55
N PRO A 39 -4.83 2.50 13.53
CA PRO A 39 -3.88 3.36 14.24
C PRO A 39 -2.84 3.98 13.30
N ASP A 40 -2.54 5.27 13.48
CA ASP A 40 -1.55 6.00 12.68
C ASP A 40 -0.16 5.35 12.78
N GLU A 41 0.19 4.78 13.93
CA GLU A 41 1.44 4.04 14.15
C GLU A 41 1.66 2.92 13.13
N ILE A 42 0.60 2.24 12.71
CA ILE A 42 0.69 1.17 11.70
C ILE A 42 1.00 1.76 10.33
N ALA A 43 0.37 2.87 9.96
CA ALA A 43 0.64 3.55 8.69
C ALA A 43 2.07 4.12 8.65
N GLU A 44 2.52 4.73 9.75
CA GLU A 44 3.89 5.22 9.89
C GLU A 44 4.91 4.09 9.80
N ALA A 45 4.69 2.98 10.50
CA ALA A 45 5.56 1.82 10.45
C ALA A 45 5.60 1.16 9.06
N TYR A 46 4.47 1.11 8.35
CA TYR A 46 4.38 0.61 6.97
C TYR A 46 5.19 1.49 6.00
N ARG A 47 5.11 2.83 6.15
CA ARG A 47 5.95 3.78 5.42
C ARG A 47 7.43 3.57 5.74
N ASP A 48 7.80 3.51 7.03
CA ASP A 48 9.19 3.41 7.49
C ASP A 48 9.85 2.09 7.09
N ALA A 49 9.06 1.02 6.97
CA ALA A 49 9.50 -0.25 6.40
C ALA A 49 9.70 -0.19 4.86
N GLY A 50 9.27 0.90 4.20
CA GLY A 50 9.39 1.09 2.77
C GLY A 50 8.31 0.39 1.93
N PHE A 51 7.40 -0.37 2.53
CA PHE A 51 6.39 -1.13 1.78
C PHE A 51 5.47 -0.24 0.95
N GLY A 52 5.07 0.91 1.50
CA GLY A 52 4.22 1.87 0.79
C GLY A 52 4.93 2.66 -0.32
N LEU A 53 6.26 2.55 -0.42
CA LEU A 53 7.07 3.18 -1.47
C LEU A 53 7.39 2.22 -2.63
N MET A 54 7.04 0.94 -2.50
CA MET A 54 7.29 -0.05 -3.55
C MET A 54 6.45 0.22 -4.78
N GLY A 55 7.10 0.22 -5.94
CA GLY A 55 6.51 0.54 -7.23
C GLY A 55 6.49 2.04 -7.58
N ILE A 56 6.80 2.93 -6.63
CA ILE A 56 6.99 4.36 -6.89
C ILE A 56 8.34 4.57 -7.57
N PRO A 57 8.45 5.46 -8.58
CA PRO A 57 9.70 5.71 -9.26
C PRO A 57 10.81 6.22 -8.32
N GLU A 58 12.03 5.74 -8.53
CA GLU A 58 13.21 6.07 -7.72
C GLU A 58 13.51 7.57 -7.68
N GLU A 59 13.23 8.30 -8.77
CA GLU A 59 13.41 9.75 -8.87
C GLU A 59 12.56 10.55 -7.87
N TYR A 60 11.47 9.96 -7.35
CA TYR A 60 10.63 10.52 -6.28
C TYR A 60 10.89 9.90 -4.91
N GLY A 61 11.94 9.09 -4.77
CA GLY A 61 12.30 8.43 -3.51
C GLY A 61 11.59 7.08 -3.29
N GLY A 62 11.01 6.51 -4.34
CA GLY A 62 10.38 5.20 -4.30
C GLY A 62 11.35 4.03 -4.39
N ILE A 63 10.82 2.85 -4.27
CA ILE A 63 11.53 1.56 -4.38
C ILE A 63 11.02 0.84 -5.62
N PRO A 64 11.83 0.69 -6.68
CA PRO A 64 11.43 -0.04 -7.88
C PRO A 64 11.00 -1.47 -7.55
N ALA A 65 9.84 -1.87 -8.05
CA ALA A 65 9.34 -3.24 -7.91
C ALA A 65 8.52 -3.63 -9.14
N ASP A 66 8.66 -4.88 -9.58
CA ASP A 66 7.80 -5.41 -10.62
C ASP A 66 6.42 -5.81 -10.07
N HIS A 67 5.46 -5.99 -10.98
CA HIS A 67 4.08 -6.32 -10.60
C HIS A 67 3.93 -7.66 -9.88
N VAL A 68 4.83 -8.63 -10.12
CA VAL A 68 4.80 -9.93 -9.44
C VAL A 68 5.23 -9.74 -7.99
N THR A 69 6.31 -9.02 -7.76
CA THR A 69 6.82 -8.71 -6.43
C THR A 69 5.79 -7.90 -5.61
N LEU A 70 5.15 -6.89 -6.23
CA LEU A 70 4.05 -6.15 -5.59
C LEU A 70 2.87 -7.07 -5.26
N GLY A 71 2.46 -7.94 -6.19
CA GLY A 71 1.39 -8.90 -5.96
C GLY A 71 1.68 -9.85 -4.79
N LEU A 72 2.90 -10.38 -4.71
CA LEU A 72 3.35 -11.24 -3.62
C LEU A 72 3.32 -10.51 -2.27
N MET A 73 3.83 -9.27 -2.23
CA MET A 73 3.81 -8.45 -1.02
C MET A 73 2.39 -8.22 -0.52
N ILE A 74 1.46 -7.89 -1.42
CA ILE A 74 0.06 -7.64 -1.07
C ILE A 74 -0.62 -8.90 -0.56
N GLU A 75 -0.43 -10.02 -1.25
CA GLU A 75 -0.98 -11.32 -0.84
C GLU A 75 -0.52 -11.66 0.58
N GLU A 76 0.78 -11.57 0.84
CA GLU A 76 1.35 -11.85 2.15
C GLU A 76 0.84 -10.88 3.22
N LEU A 77 0.75 -9.58 2.90
CA LEU A 77 0.28 -8.55 3.81
C LEU A 77 -1.14 -8.84 4.33
N TYR A 78 -2.08 -9.18 3.44
CA TYR A 78 -3.45 -9.52 3.84
C TYR A 78 -3.56 -10.89 4.49
N HIS A 79 -2.76 -11.85 4.03
CA HIS A 79 -2.73 -13.18 4.61
C HIS A 79 -2.24 -13.16 6.06
N SER A 80 -1.11 -12.50 6.30
CA SER A 80 -0.46 -12.46 7.60
C SER A 80 -1.14 -11.50 8.58
N ALA A 81 -1.68 -10.37 8.11
CA ALA A 81 -2.49 -9.50 8.97
C ALA A 81 -3.79 -10.17 9.45
N GLY A 82 -4.35 -11.09 8.68
CA GLY A 82 -5.58 -11.81 9.02
C GLY A 82 -6.83 -10.92 9.13
N CYS A 83 -6.77 -9.68 8.70
CA CYS A 83 -7.86 -8.72 8.74
C CYS A 83 -7.89 -7.83 7.50
N ASN A 84 -9.02 -7.12 7.30
CA ASN A 84 -9.09 -6.09 6.28
C ASN A 84 -8.52 -4.78 6.81
N HIS A 85 -7.63 -4.16 6.04
CA HIS A 85 -7.00 -2.87 6.33
C HIS A 85 -6.78 -2.08 5.04
N ILE A 86 -6.39 -0.80 5.16
CA ILE A 86 -6.29 0.13 4.03
C ILE A 86 -4.86 0.39 3.53
N LEU A 87 -3.85 -0.28 4.08
CA LEU A 87 -2.44 -0.01 3.73
C LEU A 87 -2.16 -0.18 2.23
N TYR A 88 -2.67 -1.26 1.63
CA TYR A 88 -2.50 -1.45 0.19
C TYR A 88 -3.28 -0.42 -0.63
N GLN A 89 -4.49 -0.04 -0.19
CA GLN A 89 -5.26 1.00 -0.88
C GLN A 89 -4.48 2.31 -0.94
N ASN A 90 -3.81 2.66 0.14
CA ASN A 90 -2.91 3.82 0.18
C ASN A 90 -1.78 3.71 -0.85
N SER A 91 -1.17 2.53 -0.98
CA SER A 91 -0.14 2.28 -2.00
C SER A 91 -0.69 2.38 -3.42
N LEU A 92 -1.90 1.87 -3.67
CA LEU A 92 -2.56 1.96 -4.97
C LEU A 92 -2.82 3.42 -5.37
N ASP A 93 -3.34 4.25 -4.47
CA ASP A 93 -3.57 5.68 -4.72
C ASP A 93 -2.26 6.40 -5.09
N MET A 94 -1.14 6.04 -4.44
CA MET A 94 0.19 6.56 -4.76
C MET A 94 0.70 6.09 -6.14
N LEU A 95 0.47 4.84 -6.51
CA LEU A 95 0.84 4.30 -7.84
C LEU A 95 0.02 4.95 -8.96
N ASP A 96 -1.27 5.24 -8.72
CA ASP A 96 -2.12 5.92 -9.68
C ASP A 96 -1.63 7.35 -9.93
N ILE A 97 -1.30 8.12 -8.90
CA ILE A 97 -0.77 9.47 -9.09
C ILE A 97 0.60 9.45 -9.79
N CYS A 98 1.45 8.45 -9.52
CA CYS A 98 2.72 8.28 -10.22
C CYS A 98 2.53 7.95 -11.70
N SER A 99 1.42 7.28 -12.06
CA SER A 99 1.13 6.91 -13.45
C SER A 99 0.51 8.03 -14.28
N PHE A 100 -0.26 8.92 -13.66
CA PHE A 100 -1.11 9.88 -14.37
C PHE A 100 -0.89 11.34 -13.95
N GLY A 101 -0.18 11.59 -12.85
CA GLY A 101 0.08 12.93 -12.33
C GLY A 101 1.20 13.67 -13.07
N THR A 102 1.25 14.98 -12.89
CA THR A 102 2.44 15.77 -13.27
C THR A 102 3.58 15.55 -12.26
N PRO A 103 4.85 15.80 -12.63
CA PRO A 103 5.97 15.69 -11.70
C PRO A 103 5.76 16.44 -10.37
N GLU A 104 5.16 17.62 -10.41
CA GLU A 104 4.86 18.42 -9.22
C GLU A 104 3.77 17.79 -8.34
N GLN A 105 2.76 17.18 -8.97
CA GLN A 105 1.70 16.46 -8.25
C GLN A 105 2.26 15.21 -7.58
N ILE A 106 3.09 14.45 -8.31
CA ILE A 106 3.73 13.23 -7.79
C ILE A 106 4.60 13.59 -6.58
N GLN A 107 5.52 14.57 -6.73
CA GLN A 107 6.40 14.98 -5.65
C GLN A 107 5.61 15.43 -4.42
N LYS A 108 4.57 16.24 -4.60
CA LYS A 108 3.72 16.71 -3.51
C LYS A 108 3.04 15.56 -2.77
N CYS A 109 2.55 14.54 -3.49
CA CYS A 109 1.92 13.37 -2.88
C CYS A 109 2.94 12.51 -2.11
N VAL A 110 4.13 12.30 -2.68
CA VAL A 110 5.20 11.54 -2.03
C VAL A 110 5.69 12.26 -0.79
N ASP A 111 5.92 13.57 -0.84
CA ASP A 111 6.35 14.36 0.32
C ASP A 111 5.32 14.27 1.47
N ALA A 112 4.03 14.40 1.17
CA ALA A 112 2.97 14.27 2.17
C ALA A 112 2.88 12.85 2.75
N TYR A 113 3.05 11.82 1.92
CA TYR A 113 3.10 10.45 2.38
C TYR A 113 4.30 10.21 3.31
N MET A 114 5.47 10.72 2.95
CA MET A 114 6.68 10.61 3.78
C MET A 114 6.55 11.33 5.12
N GLU A 115 5.76 12.41 5.19
CA GLU A 115 5.51 13.13 6.42
C GLU A 115 4.54 12.39 7.35
N THR A 116 3.47 11.81 6.80
CA THR A 116 2.32 11.33 7.58
C THR A 116 2.10 9.81 7.58
N GLY A 117 2.66 9.08 6.63
CA GLY A 117 2.32 7.68 6.34
C GLY A 117 0.99 7.51 5.60
N TRP A 118 0.30 8.62 5.28
CA TRP A 118 -0.99 8.62 4.59
C TRP A 118 -0.90 9.31 3.23
N PRO A 119 -1.55 8.78 2.17
CA PRO A 119 -1.57 9.43 0.88
C PRO A 119 -2.37 10.74 0.94
N LEU A 120 -1.95 11.73 0.16
CA LEU A 120 -2.66 13.01 0.01
C LEU A 120 -3.90 12.90 -0.89
N CYS A 121 -3.99 11.84 -1.66
CA CYS A 121 -5.04 11.61 -2.66
C CYS A 121 -5.75 10.28 -2.38
N SER A 122 -6.95 10.16 -2.93
CA SER A 122 -7.68 8.90 -2.98
C SER A 122 -8.43 8.76 -4.29
N LEU A 123 -8.62 7.53 -4.74
CA LEU A 123 -9.32 7.21 -5.97
C LEU A 123 -10.83 7.26 -5.77
N SER A 124 -11.53 8.09 -6.56
CA SER A 124 -12.98 8.19 -6.58
C SER A 124 -13.50 7.91 -7.99
N ILE A 125 -13.93 6.67 -8.25
CA ILE A 125 -14.29 6.20 -9.59
C ILE A 125 -15.78 6.38 -9.88
N SER A 126 -16.68 6.08 -8.92
CA SER A 126 -18.11 6.06 -9.18
C SER A 126 -18.68 7.47 -9.36
N GLU A 127 -19.40 7.68 -10.46
CA GLU A 127 -20.11 8.91 -10.75
C GLU A 127 -21.64 8.69 -10.73
N PRO A 128 -22.48 9.74 -10.65
CA PRO A 128 -23.93 9.60 -10.65
C PRO A 128 -24.49 8.85 -11.88
N GLY A 129 -23.81 8.91 -13.01
CA GLY A 129 -24.20 8.25 -14.27
C GLY A 129 -23.43 6.99 -14.60
N ALA A 130 -22.39 6.63 -13.84
CA ALA A 130 -21.47 5.55 -14.17
C ALA A 130 -20.95 4.86 -12.90
N GLY A 131 -21.30 3.58 -12.74
CA GLY A 131 -20.79 2.71 -11.67
C GLY A 131 -19.93 1.59 -12.24
N SER A 132 -20.49 0.38 -12.35
CA SER A 132 -19.76 -0.79 -12.90
C SER A 132 -19.37 -0.64 -14.38
N ASP A 133 -20.04 0.21 -15.13
CA ASP A 133 -19.66 0.60 -16.49
C ASP A 133 -18.79 1.86 -16.46
N ASN A 134 -17.51 1.69 -16.14
CA ASN A 134 -16.52 2.79 -16.08
C ASN A 134 -16.28 3.46 -17.45
N ARG A 135 -16.73 2.85 -18.56
CA ARG A 135 -16.57 3.42 -19.89
C ARG A 135 -17.59 4.51 -20.22
N SER A 136 -18.60 4.64 -19.36
CA SER A 136 -19.65 5.67 -19.49
C SER A 136 -19.31 6.98 -18.76
N MET A 137 -18.12 7.08 -18.16
CA MET A 137 -17.60 8.30 -17.51
C MET A 137 -17.15 9.31 -18.54
#